data_c2b1897023b581f566969369252571d5
#
_entry.id   c2b1897023b581f566969369252571d5
#
_cell.length_a   1.000
_cell.length_b   1.000
_cell.length_c   1.000
_cell.angle_alpha   90.00
_cell.angle_beta   90.00
_cell.angle_gamma   90.00
#
_symmetry.space_group_name_H-M   'P 1'
#
loop_
_entity.id
_entity.type
_entity.pdbx_description
1 polymer ?
#
loop_
_entity_poly.entity_id
_entity_poly.type
_entity_poly.pdbx_seq_one_letter_code
_entity_poly.pdbx_strand_id
1 'polypeptide(L)'
;KENPDDLTSMFLLNIAYMNLGQYPNGVPAEYRINPEEFKSSYDIGRFVNIAGNLGIDFITASGGVCVEDFNNDGNLDIIASGWFLNEQVKVMFNNGDGTFKDVTETSTLKGITGGLDMKCADYNNDGWMDILIPRGAWWNDFGKLPASLIRNNGDGTFTDVTYETGLMEHLYPTQASVFADFNNDGWLDIYFGNETRRDTEKYPCELFLSDGKGKFKNVAKEA
;
A
#
# COMPACT_ATOMS: atom_id res chain seq x y z
N LYS A 1 5.56 11.63 34.62
CA LYS A 1 6.61 11.57 35.71
C LYS A 1 6.84 10.14 36.24
N GLU A 2 6.32 9.12 35.60
CA GLU A 2 6.27 7.78 36.22
C GLU A 2 7.47 6.90 35.90
N ASN A 3 8.27 7.22 34.90
CA ASN A 3 9.50 6.51 34.58
C ASN A 3 10.55 7.47 33.96
N PRO A 4 11.58 7.90 34.75
CA PRO A 4 12.63 8.78 34.24
C PRO A 4 13.51 8.09 33.16
N ASP A 5 13.45 6.77 33.04
CA ASP A 5 14.20 5.97 32.08
C ASP A 5 13.40 5.64 30.81
N ASP A 6 12.23 6.27 30.62
CA ASP A 6 11.43 6.10 29.40
C ASP A 6 12.04 6.90 28.24
N LEU A 7 13.04 6.28 27.61
CA LEU A 7 13.75 6.85 26.47
C LEU A 7 12.82 7.11 25.27
N THR A 8 11.75 6.34 25.12
CA THR A 8 10.78 6.53 24.02
C THR A 8 10.00 7.82 24.20
N SER A 9 9.43 8.06 25.39
CA SER A 9 8.73 9.32 25.67
C SER A 9 9.67 10.52 25.59
N MET A 10 10.91 10.39 26.06
CA MET A 10 11.92 11.44 25.95
C MET A 10 12.23 11.76 24.48
N PHE A 11 12.43 10.75 23.63
CA PHE A 11 12.65 10.93 22.20
C PHE A 11 11.47 11.62 21.52
N LEU A 12 10.24 11.14 21.75
CA LEU A 12 9.03 11.73 21.18
C LEU A 12 8.82 13.18 21.62
N LEU A 13 9.15 13.52 22.87
CA LEU A 13 9.12 14.89 23.35
C LEU A 13 10.05 15.80 22.54
N ASN A 14 11.30 15.37 22.31
CA ASN A 14 12.25 16.13 21.50
C ASN A 14 11.77 16.33 20.07
N ILE A 15 11.21 15.29 19.44
CA ILE A 15 10.62 15.38 18.10
C ILE A 15 9.45 16.37 18.07
N ALA A 16 8.58 16.38 19.08
CA ALA A 16 7.48 17.34 19.17
C ALA A 16 8.01 18.80 19.21
N TYR A 17 9.04 19.07 20.01
CA TYR A 17 9.67 20.40 20.05
C TYR A 17 10.40 20.74 18.74
N MET A 18 10.98 19.78 18.02
CA MET A 18 11.53 20.00 16.68
C MET A 18 10.43 20.44 15.70
N ASN A 19 9.28 19.77 15.70
CA ASN A 19 8.15 20.12 14.84
C ASN A 19 7.59 21.53 15.15
N LEU A 20 7.67 21.95 16.39
CA LEU A 20 7.27 23.30 16.82
C LEU A 20 8.34 24.38 16.55
N GLY A 21 9.51 24.01 16.02
CA GLY A 21 10.64 24.92 15.84
C GLY A 21 11.27 25.41 17.15
N GLN A 22 11.02 24.73 18.27
CA GLN A 22 11.45 25.12 19.61
C GLN A 22 12.63 24.29 20.16
N TYR A 23 13.08 23.30 19.40
CA TYR A 23 14.24 22.49 19.77
C TYR A 23 15.54 23.25 19.42
N PRO A 24 16.63 23.13 20.22
CA PRO A 24 16.72 22.35 21.47
C PRO A 24 16.29 23.14 22.71
N ASN A 25 16.16 24.47 22.65
CA ASN A 25 16.06 25.36 23.82
C ASN A 25 14.70 25.30 24.53
N GLY A 26 13.64 24.91 23.83
CA GLY A 26 12.30 24.75 24.42
C GLY A 26 12.16 23.45 25.23
N VAL A 27 12.99 22.45 24.98
CA VAL A 27 12.92 21.15 25.69
C VAL A 27 13.46 21.33 27.10
N PRO A 28 12.74 20.89 28.17
CA PRO A 28 13.27 20.89 29.53
C PRO A 28 14.63 20.17 29.59
N ALA A 29 15.58 20.74 30.35
CA ALA A 29 16.98 20.30 30.31
C ALA A 29 17.17 18.82 30.65
N GLU A 30 16.38 18.30 31.59
CA GLU A 30 16.40 16.90 32.03
C GLU A 30 15.92 15.90 30.97
N TYR A 31 15.18 16.36 29.95
CA TYR A 31 14.66 15.52 28.87
C TYR A 31 15.25 15.84 27.50
N ARG A 32 16.17 16.82 27.49
CA ARG A 32 16.80 17.25 26.22
C ARG A 32 17.82 16.24 25.75
N ILE A 33 17.61 15.72 24.55
CA ILE A 33 18.65 14.97 23.84
C ILE A 33 19.61 15.98 23.22
N ASN A 34 20.91 15.72 23.36
CA ASN A 34 21.92 16.59 22.76
C ASN A 34 21.75 16.62 21.22
N PRO A 35 21.72 17.80 20.57
CA PRO A 35 21.67 17.91 19.12
C PRO A 35 22.74 17.08 18.38
N GLU A 36 23.90 16.86 18.99
CA GLU A 36 24.96 16.05 18.40
C GLU A 36 24.56 14.59 18.19
N GLU A 37 23.66 14.05 19.04
CA GLU A 37 23.15 12.67 18.91
C GLU A 37 22.25 12.47 17.66
N PHE A 38 21.72 13.58 17.09
CA PHE A 38 20.94 13.55 15.86
C PHE A 38 21.76 13.86 14.60
N LYS A 39 23.05 14.16 14.77
CA LYS A 39 23.93 14.41 13.61
C LYS A 39 24.21 13.11 12.86
N SER A 40 23.91 13.14 11.58
CA SER A 40 24.38 12.11 10.65
C SER A 40 25.78 12.47 10.13
N SER A 41 26.64 11.50 9.95
CA SER A 41 27.93 11.67 9.24
C SER A 41 27.74 11.98 7.75
N TYR A 42 26.53 11.81 7.24
CA TYR A 42 26.17 12.06 5.85
C TYR A 42 24.87 12.86 5.79
N ASP A 43 24.91 14.02 5.14
CA ASP A 43 23.72 14.84 4.88
C ASP A 43 23.12 14.44 3.53
N ILE A 44 21.97 13.77 3.57
CA ILE A 44 21.20 13.42 2.36
C ILE A 44 20.40 14.60 1.81
N GLY A 45 20.46 15.77 2.47
CA GLY A 45 19.60 16.91 2.16
C GLY A 45 18.16 16.72 2.63
N ARG A 46 17.29 17.66 2.25
CA ARG A 46 15.87 17.62 2.58
C ARG A 46 15.04 17.30 1.35
N PHE A 47 14.11 16.37 1.49
CA PHE A 47 13.08 16.16 0.49
C PHE A 47 12.06 17.30 0.58
N VAL A 48 11.85 18.00 -0.52
CA VAL A 48 10.83 19.05 -0.63
C VAL A 48 9.55 18.41 -1.13
N ASN A 49 8.41 18.67 -0.47
CA ASN A 49 7.12 18.24 -0.97
C ASN A 49 6.74 19.08 -2.20
N ILE A 50 6.67 18.45 -3.35
CA ILE A 50 6.32 19.08 -4.63
C ILE A 50 4.98 18.56 -5.17
N ALA A 51 4.24 17.74 -4.43
CA ALA A 51 3.03 17.06 -4.88
C ALA A 51 1.99 18.04 -5.45
N GLY A 52 1.77 19.18 -4.77
CA GLY A 52 0.84 20.21 -5.26
C GLY A 52 1.23 20.83 -6.61
N ASN A 53 2.53 20.94 -6.89
CA ASN A 53 3.01 21.45 -8.19
C ASN A 53 2.83 20.43 -9.32
N LEU A 54 2.73 19.13 -8.96
CA LEU A 54 2.63 18.03 -9.91
C LEU A 54 1.18 17.56 -10.13
N GLY A 55 0.22 18.10 -9.36
CA GLY A 55 -1.20 17.72 -9.43
C GLY A 55 -1.52 16.37 -8.76
N ILE A 56 -0.71 15.94 -7.78
CA ILE A 56 -0.87 14.66 -7.06
C ILE A 56 -1.06 14.84 -5.54
N ASP A 57 -1.53 16.01 -5.11
CA ASP A 57 -1.74 16.35 -3.70
C ASP A 57 -3.17 16.05 -3.20
N PHE A 58 -3.80 15.02 -3.75
CA PHE A 58 -5.12 14.60 -3.31
C PHE A 58 -5.13 14.12 -1.85
N ILE A 59 -6.25 14.36 -1.16
CA ILE A 59 -6.42 14.01 0.25
C ILE A 59 -7.13 12.66 0.35
N THR A 60 -6.48 11.72 1.04
CA THR A 60 -7.03 10.41 1.41
C THR A 60 -6.62 10.05 2.84
N ALA A 61 -7.27 9.03 3.41
CA ALA A 61 -6.87 8.46 4.71
C ALA A 61 -5.64 7.53 4.60
N SER A 62 -4.78 7.76 3.64
CA SER A 62 -3.60 6.97 3.27
C SER A 62 -3.86 5.46 3.14
N GLY A 63 -3.55 4.91 2.01
CA GLY A 63 -3.62 3.49 1.69
C GLY A 63 -2.33 3.01 1.03
N GLY A 64 -2.45 2.03 0.17
CA GLY A 64 -1.37 1.54 -0.66
C GLY A 64 -1.08 2.46 -1.85
N VAL A 65 0.12 2.33 -2.39
CA VAL A 65 0.53 3.01 -3.61
C VAL A 65 1.37 2.07 -4.48
N CYS A 66 1.12 2.09 -5.78
CA CYS A 66 1.97 1.50 -6.81
C CYS A 66 2.56 2.61 -7.67
N VAL A 67 3.82 2.49 -8.02
CA VAL A 67 4.54 3.40 -8.92
C VAL A 67 5.22 2.55 -9.97
N GLU A 68 4.64 2.51 -11.16
CA GLU A 68 5.10 1.72 -12.30
C GLU A 68 4.69 2.39 -13.60
N ASP A 69 5.21 1.94 -14.73
CA ASP A 69 4.79 2.38 -16.05
C ASP A 69 3.57 1.54 -16.49
N PHE A 70 2.37 2.02 -16.12
CA PHE A 70 1.13 1.28 -16.37
C PHE A 70 0.62 1.40 -17.81
N ASN A 71 1.13 2.33 -18.59
CA ASN A 71 0.72 2.55 -19.97
C ASN A 71 1.83 2.25 -20.99
N ASN A 72 3.00 1.76 -20.51
CA ASN A 72 4.19 1.41 -21.28
C ASN A 72 4.72 2.57 -22.16
N ASP A 73 4.64 3.83 -21.65
CA ASP A 73 5.14 5.03 -22.33
C ASP A 73 6.56 5.43 -21.89
N GLY A 74 7.16 4.72 -20.95
CA GLY A 74 8.49 4.96 -20.40
C GLY A 74 8.52 5.91 -19.21
N ASN A 75 7.36 6.42 -18.74
CA ASN A 75 7.27 7.28 -17.57
C ASN A 75 6.60 6.53 -16.42
N LEU A 76 7.03 6.80 -15.17
CA LEU A 76 6.41 6.19 -14.02
C LEU A 76 5.09 6.87 -13.66
N ASP A 77 4.03 6.10 -13.62
CA ASP A 77 2.69 6.49 -13.20
C ASP A 77 2.47 6.21 -11.71
N ILE A 78 1.38 6.73 -11.14
CA ILE A 78 1.01 6.51 -9.74
C ILE A 78 -0.42 5.99 -9.68
N ILE A 79 -0.62 4.85 -8.99
CA ILE A 79 -1.95 4.38 -8.59
C ILE A 79 -1.97 4.31 -7.07
N ALA A 80 -2.96 4.95 -6.45
CA ALA A 80 -3.05 5.06 -5.00
C ALA A 80 -4.45 4.77 -4.48
N SER A 81 -4.54 4.09 -3.35
CA SER A 81 -5.79 3.84 -2.63
C SER A 81 -5.88 4.66 -1.36
N GLY A 82 -7.07 4.79 -0.82
CA GLY A 82 -7.31 5.25 0.54
C GLY A 82 -7.78 4.10 1.42
N TRP A 83 -7.58 4.20 2.73
CA TRP A 83 -7.95 3.16 3.67
C TRP A 83 -9.48 3.02 3.84
N PHE A 84 -10.22 4.13 3.79
CA PHE A 84 -11.66 4.09 3.94
C PHE A 84 -12.36 3.47 2.73
N LEU A 85 -13.41 2.68 3.00
CA LEU A 85 -14.16 1.94 1.98
C LEU A 85 -14.94 2.83 0.99
N ASN A 86 -15.04 4.11 1.24
CA ASN A 86 -15.65 5.11 0.34
C ASN A 86 -14.61 5.95 -0.41
N GLU A 87 -13.32 5.69 -0.22
CA GLU A 87 -12.24 6.39 -0.92
C GLU A 87 -11.90 5.70 -2.21
N GLN A 88 -12.11 6.41 -3.31
CA GLN A 88 -11.85 5.97 -4.67
C GLN A 88 -10.35 5.76 -4.91
N VAL A 89 -9.96 4.63 -5.49
CA VAL A 89 -8.61 4.44 -6.03
C VAL A 89 -8.34 5.48 -7.10
N LYS A 90 -7.18 6.13 -7.02
CA LYS A 90 -6.73 7.18 -7.94
C LYS A 90 -5.72 6.63 -8.93
N VAL A 91 -5.89 6.98 -10.21
CA VAL A 91 -4.96 6.64 -11.29
C VAL A 91 -4.43 7.92 -11.90
N MET A 92 -3.12 8.12 -11.76
CA MET A 92 -2.42 9.34 -12.15
C MET A 92 -1.35 8.97 -13.18
N PHE A 93 -1.61 9.25 -14.45
CA PHE A 93 -0.62 9.03 -15.52
C PHE A 93 0.33 10.21 -15.63
N ASN A 94 1.61 9.90 -15.76
CA ASN A 94 2.68 10.87 -15.91
C ASN A 94 2.70 11.41 -17.36
N ASN A 95 2.67 12.73 -17.52
CA ASN A 95 2.69 13.37 -18.85
C ASN A 95 4.10 13.43 -19.48
N GLY A 96 5.14 12.95 -18.78
CA GLY A 96 6.54 13.02 -19.23
C GLY A 96 7.18 14.42 -19.10
N ASP A 97 6.44 15.42 -18.65
CA ASP A 97 6.92 16.79 -18.41
C ASP A 97 7.06 17.14 -16.91
N GLY A 98 6.92 16.13 -16.06
CA GLY A 98 6.94 16.26 -14.61
C GLY A 98 5.58 16.57 -14.00
N THR A 99 4.50 16.59 -14.78
CA THR A 99 3.13 16.70 -14.28
C THR A 99 2.36 15.39 -14.45
N PHE A 100 1.24 15.25 -13.74
CA PHE A 100 0.39 14.06 -13.79
C PHE A 100 -1.03 14.42 -14.21
N LYS A 101 -1.67 13.48 -14.90
CA LYS A 101 -3.07 13.56 -15.31
C LYS A 101 -3.90 12.55 -14.53
N ASP A 102 -4.95 13.01 -13.82
CA ASP A 102 -5.94 12.11 -13.22
C ASP A 102 -6.78 11.47 -14.34
N VAL A 103 -6.62 10.16 -14.50
CA VAL A 103 -7.36 9.34 -15.47
C VAL A 103 -8.33 8.38 -14.78
N THR A 104 -8.59 8.54 -13.49
CA THR A 104 -9.45 7.67 -12.67
C THR A 104 -10.81 7.40 -13.32
N GLU A 105 -11.47 8.43 -13.86
CA GLU A 105 -12.80 8.30 -14.47
C GLU A 105 -12.79 7.51 -15.80
N THR A 106 -11.67 7.53 -16.52
CA THR A 106 -11.53 6.84 -17.82
C THR A 106 -10.85 5.48 -17.72
N SER A 107 -10.17 5.20 -16.60
CA SER A 107 -9.42 3.95 -16.36
C SER A 107 -10.31 2.74 -16.07
N THR A 108 -11.64 2.91 -16.00
CA THR A 108 -12.62 1.89 -15.59
C THR A 108 -12.54 1.44 -14.12
N LEU A 109 -11.64 2.03 -13.30
CA LEU A 109 -11.53 1.76 -11.87
C LEU A 109 -12.52 2.55 -11.01
N LYS A 110 -13.44 3.29 -11.63
CA LYS A 110 -14.50 3.98 -10.90
C LYS A 110 -15.34 2.98 -10.08
N GLY A 111 -15.45 3.23 -8.77
CA GLY A 111 -16.12 2.33 -7.83
C GLY A 111 -15.21 1.31 -7.17
N ILE A 112 -13.96 1.16 -7.60
CA ILE A 112 -12.95 0.43 -6.85
C ILE A 112 -12.45 1.32 -5.72
N THR A 113 -12.75 0.94 -4.49
CA THR A 113 -12.53 1.77 -3.30
C THR A 113 -11.82 1.01 -2.19
N GLY A 114 -11.23 1.74 -1.26
CA GLY A 114 -10.55 1.17 -0.10
C GLY A 114 -9.21 0.51 -0.44
N GLY A 115 -8.54 0.01 0.57
CA GLY A 115 -7.27 -0.71 0.47
C GLY A 115 -6.17 -0.06 1.29
N LEU A 116 -5.75 -0.72 2.37
CA LEU A 116 -4.63 -0.24 3.19
C LEU A 116 -3.27 -0.52 2.53
N ASP A 117 -3.20 -1.58 1.77
CA ASP A 117 -2.02 -2.02 1.03
C ASP A 117 -2.33 -2.12 -0.48
N MET A 118 -1.31 -2.11 -1.30
CA MET A 118 -1.41 -2.31 -2.75
C MET A 118 -0.12 -2.92 -3.26
N LYS A 119 -0.22 -3.86 -4.18
CA LYS A 119 0.92 -4.45 -4.88
C LYS A 119 0.70 -4.38 -6.38
N CYS A 120 1.77 -4.21 -7.13
CA CYS A 120 1.75 -4.30 -8.57
C CYS A 120 2.74 -5.35 -9.07
N ALA A 121 2.33 -6.10 -10.08
CA ALA A 121 3.12 -7.08 -10.79
C ALA A 121 2.40 -7.48 -12.07
N ASP A 122 3.13 -7.94 -13.06
CA ASP A 122 2.57 -8.63 -14.23
C ASP A 122 2.30 -10.09 -13.82
N TYR A 123 1.09 -10.36 -13.24
CA TYR A 123 0.79 -11.67 -12.67
C TYR A 123 0.47 -12.73 -13.74
N ASN A 124 0.11 -12.28 -14.94
CA ASN A 124 -0.33 -13.13 -16.04
C ASN A 124 0.70 -13.23 -17.19
N ASN A 125 1.88 -12.57 -17.03
CA ASN A 125 2.98 -12.52 -17.99
C ASN A 125 2.56 -11.96 -19.37
N ASP A 126 1.65 -10.95 -19.39
CA ASP A 126 1.21 -10.29 -20.62
C ASP A 126 2.00 -9.02 -20.96
N GLY A 127 2.92 -8.63 -20.10
CA GLY A 127 3.79 -7.44 -20.25
C GLY A 127 3.19 -6.15 -19.69
N TRP A 128 2.03 -6.21 -19.02
CA TRP A 128 1.37 -5.07 -18.38
C TRP A 128 1.34 -5.24 -16.86
N MET A 129 1.59 -4.15 -16.14
CA MET A 129 1.57 -4.18 -14.68
C MET A 129 0.14 -4.18 -14.17
N ASP A 130 -0.21 -5.22 -13.40
CA ASP A 130 -1.50 -5.43 -12.76
C ASP A 130 -1.47 -4.98 -11.30
N ILE A 131 -2.63 -4.95 -10.62
CA ILE A 131 -2.75 -4.40 -9.26
C ILE A 131 -3.49 -5.38 -8.36
N LEU A 132 -2.96 -5.62 -7.16
CA LEU A 132 -3.62 -6.34 -6.09
C LEU A 132 -3.92 -5.39 -4.93
N ILE A 133 -5.18 -5.31 -4.51
CA ILE A 133 -5.64 -4.41 -3.44
C ILE A 133 -6.27 -5.25 -2.32
N PRO A 134 -5.53 -5.62 -1.27
CA PRO A 134 -6.11 -6.23 -0.08
C PRO A 134 -6.94 -5.21 0.71
N ARG A 135 -7.99 -5.69 1.41
CA ARG A 135 -8.92 -4.85 2.17
C ARG A 135 -9.23 -5.41 3.54
N GLY A 136 -9.81 -4.57 4.37
CA GLY A 136 -10.46 -4.96 5.61
C GLY A 136 -9.60 -4.95 6.85
N ALA A 137 -8.26 -4.76 6.74
CA ALA A 137 -7.40 -4.63 7.90
C ALA A 137 -7.90 -3.56 8.88
N TRP A 138 -7.83 -3.88 10.18
CA TRP A 138 -8.27 -3.04 11.31
C TRP A 138 -9.78 -2.82 11.45
N TRP A 139 -10.60 -3.35 10.51
CA TRP A 139 -12.07 -3.23 10.56
C TRP A 139 -12.75 -4.38 11.31
N ASN A 140 -12.00 -5.34 11.84
CA ASN A 140 -12.52 -6.53 12.53
C ASN A 140 -13.52 -7.31 11.65
N ASP A 141 -14.67 -7.69 12.25
CA ASP A 141 -15.72 -8.42 11.53
C ASP A 141 -16.31 -7.65 10.36
N PHE A 142 -16.23 -6.32 10.36
CA PHE A 142 -16.62 -5.49 9.22
C PHE A 142 -15.58 -5.50 8.10
N GLY A 143 -14.38 -6.03 8.37
CA GLY A 143 -13.29 -6.15 7.41
C GLY A 143 -13.32 -7.41 6.56
N LYS A 144 -14.39 -8.23 6.63
CA LYS A 144 -14.61 -9.39 5.76
C LYS A 144 -14.97 -8.93 4.35
N LEU A 145 -13.98 -8.41 3.64
CA LEU A 145 -14.11 -7.79 2.32
C LEU A 145 -13.24 -8.53 1.31
N PRO A 146 -13.66 -8.60 0.03
CA PRO A 146 -12.80 -9.15 -1.00
C PRO A 146 -11.57 -8.26 -1.23
N ALA A 147 -10.42 -8.86 -1.40
CA ALA A 147 -9.34 -8.21 -2.13
C ALA A 147 -9.79 -7.93 -3.57
N SER A 148 -9.12 -7.04 -4.29
CA SER A 148 -9.31 -6.94 -5.74
C SER A 148 -8.01 -7.28 -6.45
N LEU A 149 -8.09 -8.19 -7.43
CA LEU A 149 -7.08 -8.37 -8.45
C LEU A 149 -7.56 -7.64 -9.71
N ILE A 150 -6.83 -6.65 -10.10
CA ILE A 150 -7.16 -5.72 -11.17
C ILE A 150 -6.18 -5.94 -12.32
N ARG A 151 -6.66 -6.47 -13.43
CA ARG A 151 -5.87 -6.68 -14.64
C ARG A 151 -5.79 -5.38 -15.44
N ASN A 152 -4.59 -5.03 -15.89
CA ASN A 152 -4.36 -3.99 -16.88
C ASN A 152 -4.71 -4.51 -18.29
N ASN A 153 -5.52 -3.79 -19.04
CA ASN A 153 -5.95 -4.20 -20.37
C ASN A 153 -4.98 -3.73 -21.49
N GLY A 154 -3.95 -2.94 -21.14
CA GLY A 154 -2.96 -2.43 -22.08
C GLY A 154 -3.43 -1.26 -22.95
N ASP A 155 -4.62 -0.72 -22.69
CA ASP A 155 -5.22 0.41 -23.43
C ASP A 155 -5.53 1.62 -22.53
N GLY A 156 -4.96 1.64 -21.31
CA GLY A 156 -5.21 2.63 -20.28
C GLY A 156 -6.46 2.36 -19.44
N THR A 157 -7.09 1.21 -19.65
CA THR A 157 -8.20 0.72 -18.83
C THR A 157 -7.82 -0.53 -18.05
N PHE A 158 -8.63 -0.87 -17.04
CA PHE A 158 -8.39 -1.99 -16.15
C PHE A 158 -9.67 -2.81 -15.96
N THR A 159 -9.53 -4.08 -15.60
CA THR A 159 -10.66 -4.99 -15.33
C THR A 159 -10.49 -5.67 -13.97
N ASP A 160 -11.49 -5.58 -13.10
CA ASP A 160 -11.52 -6.38 -11.87
C ASP A 160 -11.82 -7.85 -12.23
N VAL A 161 -10.81 -8.69 -12.03
CA VAL A 161 -10.84 -10.13 -12.35
C VAL A 161 -10.89 -11.02 -11.11
N THR A 162 -11.12 -10.43 -9.94
CA THR A 162 -11.07 -11.12 -8.63
C THR A 162 -11.97 -12.35 -8.60
N TYR A 163 -13.22 -12.21 -9.06
CA TYR A 163 -14.18 -13.32 -9.09
C TYR A 163 -13.75 -14.42 -10.08
N GLU A 164 -13.32 -14.00 -11.25
CA GLU A 164 -12.94 -14.93 -12.32
C GLU A 164 -11.70 -15.74 -11.97
N THR A 165 -10.79 -15.15 -11.20
CA THR A 165 -9.52 -15.79 -10.83
C THR A 165 -9.63 -16.73 -9.63
N GLY A 166 -10.75 -16.74 -8.89
CA GLY A 166 -10.98 -17.61 -7.74
C GLY A 166 -10.51 -17.03 -6.40
N LEU A 167 -10.14 -15.76 -6.34
CA LEU A 167 -9.64 -15.11 -5.10
C LEU A 167 -10.76 -14.73 -4.12
N MET A 168 -12.02 -14.99 -4.43
CA MET A 168 -13.17 -14.73 -3.55
C MET A 168 -13.62 -15.93 -2.72
N GLU A 169 -12.79 -16.97 -2.57
CA GLU A 169 -13.16 -18.16 -1.80
C GLU A 169 -13.46 -17.83 -0.34
N HIS A 170 -12.66 -16.95 0.25
CA HIS A 170 -12.84 -16.45 1.61
C HIS A 170 -12.80 -14.91 1.64
N LEU A 171 -13.53 -14.35 2.60
CA LEU A 171 -13.52 -12.92 2.86
C LEU A 171 -12.93 -12.70 4.24
N TYR A 172 -11.67 -12.33 4.30
CA TYR A 172 -10.93 -12.07 5.54
C TYR A 172 -10.44 -10.63 5.60
N PRO A 173 -10.27 -10.07 6.81
CA PRO A 173 -9.59 -8.80 6.98
C PRO A 173 -8.12 -8.95 6.58
N THR A 174 -7.76 -8.57 5.36
CA THR A 174 -6.42 -8.74 4.82
C THR A 174 -5.59 -7.48 5.04
N GLN A 175 -4.46 -7.61 5.73
CA GLN A 175 -3.57 -6.51 6.05
C GLN A 175 -2.42 -6.35 5.06
N ALA A 176 -1.89 -7.45 4.56
CA ALA A 176 -0.74 -7.45 3.67
C ALA A 176 -0.90 -8.51 2.58
N SER A 177 -0.24 -8.27 1.46
CA SER A 177 -0.17 -9.22 0.37
C SER A 177 1.20 -9.19 -0.30
N VAL A 178 1.52 -10.25 -1.03
CA VAL A 178 2.72 -10.31 -1.86
C VAL A 178 2.46 -11.19 -3.07
N PHE A 179 3.06 -10.81 -4.20
CA PHE A 179 3.27 -11.67 -5.35
C PHE A 179 4.66 -12.31 -5.26
N ALA A 180 4.76 -13.61 -5.44
CA ALA A 180 6.01 -14.36 -5.59
C ALA A 180 5.74 -15.71 -6.26
N ASP A 181 6.71 -16.23 -6.97
CA ASP A 181 6.68 -17.60 -7.49
C ASP A 181 7.13 -18.54 -6.35
N PHE A 182 6.18 -19.06 -5.57
CA PHE A 182 6.46 -19.89 -4.40
C PHE A 182 6.81 -21.35 -4.75
N ASN A 183 6.41 -21.82 -5.91
CA ASN A 183 6.63 -23.20 -6.37
C ASN A 183 7.68 -23.32 -7.48
N ASN A 184 8.26 -22.20 -7.94
CA ASN A 184 9.25 -22.08 -9.02
C ASN A 184 8.74 -22.64 -10.37
N ASP A 185 7.46 -22.36 -10.70
CA ASP A 185 6.88 -22.75 -11.98
C ASP A 185 6.89 -21.62 -13.04
N GLY A 186 7.36 -20.44 -12.67
CA GLY A 186 7.46 -19.26 -13.54
C GLY A 186 6.24 -18.36 -13.53
N TRP A 187 5.22 -18.66 -12.70
CA TRP A 187 4.02 -17.86 -12.52
C TRP A 187 3.99 -17.22 -11.13
N LEU A 188 3.48 -16.02 -11.05
CA LEU A 188 3.32 -15.36 -9.75
C LEU A 188 2.12 -15.91 -9.00
N ASP A 189 2.38 -16.34 -7.78
CA ASP A 189 1.41 -16.75 -6.78
C ASP A 189 1.08 -15.58 -5.86
N ILE A 190 0.05 -15.73 -5.03
CA ILE A 190 -0.39 -14.68 -4.09
C ILE A 190 -0.40 -15.23 -2.67
N TYR A 191 0.24 -14.53 -1.74
CA TYR A 191 0.08 -14.78 -0.31
C TYR A 191 -0.65 -13.61 0.35
N PHE A 192 -1.67 -13.95 1.16
CA PHE A 192 -2.42 -13.00 1.98
C PHE A 192 -2.11 -13.17 3.46
N GLY A 193 -1.73 -12.07 4.11
CA GLY A 193 -1.59 -11.93 5.55
C GLY A 193 -2.87 -11.39 6.16
N ASN A 194 -3.70 -12.27 6.73
CA ASN A 194 -4.98 -11.91 7.30
C ASN A 194 -4.87 -11.55 8.78
N GLU A 195 -5.61 -10.53 9.21
CA GLU A 195 -5.60 -10.03 10.57
C GLU A 195 -6.47 -10.90 11.48
N THR A 196 -5.86 -11.55 12.47
CA THR A 196 -6.55 -12.27 13.52
C THR A 196 -6.44 -11.55 14.85
N ARG A 197 -7.56 -11.25 15.52
CA ARG A 197 -7.56 -10.75 16.89
C ARG A 197 -7.48 -11.88 17.90
N ARG A 198 -6.82 -11.62 19.05
CA ARG A 198 -6.55 -12.62 20.09
C ARG A 198 -7.80 -13.30 20.65
N ASP A 199 -8.93 -12.59 20.71
CA ASP A 199 -10.14 -13.01 21.44
C ASP A 199 -11.36 -13.24 20.53
N THR A 200 -11.17 -13.23 19.20
CA THR A 200 -12.25 -13.37 18.21
C THR A 200 -11.96 -14.51 17.22
N GLU A 201 -12.77 -14.57 16.19
CA GLU A 201 -12.61 -15.50 15.07
C GLU A 201 -11.21 -15.41 14.46
N LYS A 202 -10.62 -16.55 14.14
CA LYS A 202 -9.27 -16.65 13.57
C LYS A 202 -9.36 -16.68 12.06
N TYR A 203 -8.64 -15.79 11.42
CA TYR A 203 -8.50 -15.70 9.97
C TYR A 203 -7.10 -16.20 9.59
N PRO A 204 -6.97 -17.42 9.04
CA PRO A 204 -5.67 -17.93 8.62
C PRO A 204 -5.12 -17.11 7.48
N CYS A 205 -3.79 -17.02 7.39
CA CYS A 205 -3.14 -16.57 6.19
C CYS A 205 -3.42 -17.54 5.03
N GLU A 206 -3.37 -17.06 3.80
CA GLU A 206 -3.72 -17.84 2.62
C GLU A 206 -2.60 -17.80 1.59
N LEU A 207 -2.35 -18.94 0.95
CA LEU A 207 -1.45 -19.07 -0.18
C LEU A 207 -2.25 -19.57 -1.39
N PHE A 208 -2.28 -18.76 -2.42
CA PHE A 208 -2.95 -19.05 -3.68
C PHE A 208 -1.92 -19.30 -4.77
N LEU A 209 -1.83 -20.55 -5.25
CA LEU A 209 -0.96 -20.89 -6.38
C LEU A 209 -1.68 -20.62 -7.70
N SER A 210 -0.96 -19.99 -8.62
CA SER A 210 -1.39 -19.77 -10.00
C SER A 210 -1.42 -21.09 -10.77
N ASP A 211 -2.36 -21.23 -11.70
CA ASP A 211 -2.39 -22.36 -12.66
C ASP A 211 -1.74 -22.01 -14.00
N GLY A 212 -1.15 -20.83 -14.12
CA GLY A 212 -0.56 -20.30 -15.34
C GLY A 212 -1.59 -19.97 -16.44
N LYS A 213 -2.90 -19.99 -16.11
CA LYS A 213 -4.01 -19.70 -17.04
C LYS A 213 -4.97 -18.66 -16.49
N GLY A 214 -4.52 -17.90 -15.47
CA GLY A 214 -5.26 -16.83 -14.84
C GLY A 214 -6.21 -17.28 -13.73
N LYS A 215 -6.05 -18.51 -13.18
CA LYS A 215 -6.77 -18.98 -12.01
C LYS A 215 -5.83 -19.21 -10.84
N PHE A 216 -6.35 -19.06 -9.64
CA PHE A 216 -5.63 -19.30 -8.41
C PHE A 216 -6.33 -20.36 -7.55
N LYS A 217 -5.56 -21.24 -6.92
CA LYS A 217 -6.04 -22.26 -5.98
C LYS A 217 -5.44 -22.01 -4.61
N ASN A 218 -6.28 -21.91 -3.59
CA ASN A 218 -5.83 -21.82 -2.20
C ASN A 218 -5.24 -23.16 -1.74
N VAL A 219 -3.99 -23.17 -1.33
CA VAL A 219 -3.25 -24.35 -0.86
C VAL A 219 -2.75 -24.22 0.58
N ALA A 220 -3.15 -23.20 1.32
CA ALA A 220 -2.64 -22.93 2.66
C ALA A 220 -2.90 -24.06 3.68
N LYS A 221 -3.86 -24.96 3.41
CA LYS A 221 -4.12 -26.15 4.25
C LYS A 221 -3.32 -27.37 3.83
N GLU A 222 -2.68 -27.31 2.66
CA GLU A 222 -1.91 -28.42 2.07
C GLU A 222 -0.40 -28.19 2.27
N ALA A 223 0.01 -26.95 2.64
CA ALA A 223 1.38 -26.54 2.93
C ALA A 223 1.66 -26.53 4.43
#